data_eb4df9d4d5309623b49e2203c9edefea
#
_entry.id   eb4df9d4d5309623b49e2203c9edefea
#
_cell.length_a   1.000
_cell.length_b   1.000
_cell.length_c   1.000
_cell.angle_alpha   90.00
_cell.angle_beta   90.00
_cell.angle_gamma   90.00
#
_symmetry.space_group_name_H-M   'P 1'
#
loop_
_entity.id
_entity.type
_entity.pdbx_description
1 polymer ?
#
loop_
_entity_poly.entity_id
_entity_poly.type
_entity_poly.pdbx_seq_one_letter_code
_entity_poly.pdbx_strand_id
1 'polypeptide(L)'
;MTPVYLQRGALHSALGADLPAAALALRSGERPRAGEFLLHELLQPRPYLYAVDAGEYLEQRLDRLVCETLGDSRQALDDCLLIVASTGLDIAALEAQVGADQGFRHEHSTPLDALSSELRQRWGFAEAFTLNTACTSAANGLIYGARLVASGQFKRVLVLAFETPSALAMQGFGALDLTSPSGRYRPFHPERDGLVLGEAYACALLGLEPGPAPLARLLGGFSACDTSSLTGTREDGSHIDTVMRAALRSAGRELSEIDLVKLHGTATTANDIAESNGMHSLFGDAMPTLCALKPWLGHTLGACGLSETLLLVEALRQGQLPAADYAGEAILPLAAAPFGKVDDLLLANFFGFGGNNASLVLQACRAGERP
;
A
#
# COMPACT_ATOMS: atom_id res chain seq x y z
N MET A 1 8.17 -18.78 -7.45
CA MET A 1 7.13 -18.35 -8.44
C MET A 1 7.82 -17.83 -9.69
N THR A 2 7.26 -17.98 -10.89
CA THR A 2 7.76 -17.28 -12.08
C THR A 2 7.66 -15.77 -11.83
N PRO A 3 8.74 -14.98 -12.01
CA PRO A 3 8.68 -13.54 -11.83
C PRO A 3 7.65 -12.88 -12.76
N VAL A 4 6.93 -11.90 -12.22
CA VAL A 4 5.93 -11.13 -12.95
C VAL A 4 6.33 -9.66 -12.91
N TYR A 5 6.17 -8.94 -14.01
CA TYR A 5 6.53 -7.53 -14.08
C TYR A 5 5.37 -6.64 -13.67
N LEU A 6 5.67 -5.63 -12.85
CA LEU A 6 4.87 -4.42 -12.79
C LEU A 6 5.24 -3.61 -14.04
N GLN A 7 4.44 -3.75 -15.09
CA GLN A 7 4.74 -3.19 -16.41
C GLN A 7 4.56 -1.67 -16.43
N ARG A 8 3.55 -1.18 -15.74
CA ARG A 8 3.18 0.23 -15.60
C ARG A 8 2.46 0.46 -14.27
N GLY A 9 2.41 1.70 -13.84
CA GLY A 9 1.65 2.09 -12.66
C GLY A 9 1.38 3.59 -12.61
N ALA A 10 0.34 3.96 -11.89
CA ALA A 10 -0.04 5.33 -11.57
C ALA A 10 -0.30 5.46 -10.07
N LEU A 11 -0.03 6.63 -9.52
CA LEU A 11 -0.23 6.93 -8.10
C LEU A 11 -0.63 8.40 -7.94
N HIS A 12 -1.77 8.63 -7.27
CA HIS A 12 -2.16 9.94 -6.77
C HIS A 12 -2.17 9.88 -5.23
N SER A 13 -1.49 10.79 -4.58
CA SER A 13 -1.31 10.77 -3.13
C SER A 13 -1.02 12.16 -2.58
N ALA A 14 -0.78 12.25 -1.28
CA ALA A 14 -0.36 13.51 -0.64
C ALA A 14 0.98 14.07 -1.17
N LEU A 15 1.80 13.22 -1.80
CA LEU A 15 3.09 13.60 -2.36
C LEU A 15 3.00 14.15 -3.79
N GLY A 16 1.94 13.86 -4.52
CA GLY A 16 1.81 14.33 -5.90
C GLY A 16 0.59 13.76 -6.62
N ALA A 17 0.25 14.40 -7.74
CA ALA A 17 -0.86 14.03 -8.61
C ALA A 17 -0.50 12.94 -9.62
N ASP A 18 0.76 12.50 -9.67
CA ASP A 18 1.26 11.38 -10.46
C ASP A 18 2.43 10.67 -9.78
N LEU A 19 2.76 9.47 -10.25
CA LEU A 19 3.82 8.65 -9.65
C LEU A 19 5.22 9.28 -9.74
N PRO A 20 5.67 9.86 -10.88
CA PRO A 20 6.97 10.53 -10.97
C PRO A 20 7.09 11.72 -10.00
N ALA A 21 6.06 12.56 -9.89
CA ALA A 21 6.05 13.70 -8.98
C ALA A 21 6.09 13.25 -7.51
N ALA A 22 5.31 12.22 -7.15
CA ALA A 22 5.32 11.66 -5.81
C ALA A 22 6.69 11.07 -5.43
N ALA A 23 7.36 10.37 -6.37
CA ALA A 23 8.70 9.83 -6.15
C ALA A 23 9.76 10.95 -5.99
N LEU A 24 9.66 12.01 -6.78
CA LEU A 24 10.54 13.17 -6.65
C LEU A 24 10.35 13.87 -5.30
N ALA A 25 9.10 14.09 -4.87
CA ALA A 25 8.78 14.67 -3.58
C ALA A 25 9.29 13.81 -2.41
N LEU A 26 9.13 12.49 -2.47
CA LEU A 26 9.70 11.59 -1.48
C LEU A 26 11.23 11.77 -1.38
N ARG A 27 11.92 11.80 -2.52
CA ARG A 27 13.38 11.92 -2.58
C ARG A 27 13.91 13.25 -2.06
N SER A 28 13.12 14.33 -2.13
CA SER A 28 13.49 15.61 -1.52
C SER A 28 13.56 15.53 0.01
N GLY A 29 12.96 14.50 0.63
CA GLY A 29 12.85 14.35 2.08
C GLY A 29 11.81 15.27 2.72
N GLU A 30 11.16 16.13 1.96
CA GLU A 30 10.13 17.03 2.45
C GLU A 30 8.82 16.24 2.65
N ARG A 31 8.30 16.28 3.88
CA ARG A 31 7.04 15.62 4.21
C ARG A 31 5.85 16.48 3.79
N PRO A 32 4.78 15.88 3.26
CA PRO A 32 3.56 16.62 2.97
C PRO A 32 2.96 17.17 4.25
N ARG A 33 2.33 18.33 4.15
CA ARG A 33 1.64 18.93 5.28
C ARG A 33 0.31 18.22 5.50
N ALA A 34 0.09 17.74 6.71
CA ALA A 34 -1.20 17.18 7.09
C ALA A 34 -2.28 18.29 7.11
N GLY A 35 -3.43 17.99 6.53
CA GLY A 35 -4.66 18.72 6.75
C GLY A 35 -5.36 18.26 8.03
N GLU A 36 -6.52 18.84 8.30
CA GLU A 36 -7.38 18.48 9.43
C GLU A 36 -8.58 17.69 8.92
N PHE A 37 -8.82 16.49 9.49
CA PHE A 37 -10.05 15.76 9.29
C PHE A 37 -11.06 16.17 10.36
N LEU A 38 -12.13 16.84 9.94
CA LEU A 38 -13.20 17.32 10.82
C LEU A 38 -14.27 16.24 10.96
N LEU A 39 -14.41 15.71 12.17
CA LEU A 39 -15.56 14.87 12.54
C LEU A 39 -16.62 15.77 13.21
N HIS A 40 -17.89 15.56 12.83
CA HIS A 40 -19.01 16.33 13.37
C HIS A 40 -18.96 16.42 14.90
N GLU A 41 -19.04 17.64 15.43
CA GLU A 41 -19.37 18.18 16.75
C GLU A 41 -18.77 17.53 18.03
N LEU A 42 -18.29 16.29 18.04
CA LEU A 42 -17.93 15.61 19.29
C LEU A 42 -16.45 15.17 19.39
N LEU A 43 -15.67 15.25 18.31
CA LEU A 43 -14.26 14.84 18.31
C LEU A 43 -13.36 15.97 17.84
N GLN A 44 -12.22 16.10 18.48
CA GLN A 44 -11.20 17.04 18.03
C GLN A 44 -10.72 16.68 16.62
N PRO A 45 -10.40 17.68 15.76
CA PRO A 45 -9.81 17.44 14.47
C PRO A 45 -8.58 16.53 14.58
N ARG A 46 -8.42 15.64 13.61
CA ARG A 46 -7.26 14.73 13.53
C ARG A 46 -6.45 15.04 12.29
N PRO A 47 -5.12 14.95 12.37
CA PRO A 47 -4.26 15.06 11.21
C PRO A 47 -4.61 14.01 10.15
N TYR A 48 -4.63 14.41 8.88
CA TYR A 48 -4.91 13.56 7.74
C TYR A 48 -4.08 13.99 6.53
N LEU A 49 -3.56 13.05 5.75
CA LEU A 49 -2.83 13.32 4.53
C LEU A 49 -3.74 13.14 3.31
N TYR A 50 -4.29 14.25 2.81
CA TYR A 50 -5.14 14.27 1.62
C TYR A 50 -4.31 14.13 0.36
N ALA A 51 -4.83 13.41 -0.64
CA ALA A 51 -4.24 13.41 -1.98
C ALA A 51 -4.31 14.80 -2.61
N VAL A 52 -3.34 15.11 -3.46
CA VAL A 52 -3.37 16.33 -4.28
C VAL A 52 -4.60 16.26 -5.20
N ASP A 53 -5.26 17.39 -5.45
CA ASP A 53 -6.49 17.50 -6.25
C ASP A 53 -7.71 16.77 -5.66
N ALA A 54 -7.89 16.84 -4.35
CA ALA A 54 -8.96 16.16 -3.60
C ALA A 54 -10.42 16.53 -4.01
N GLY A 55 -10.63 17.39 -4.99
CA GLY A 55 -11.98 17.81 -5.44
C GLY A 55 -12.57 16.98 -6.58
N GLU A 56 -11.86 16.00 -7.12
CA GLU A 56 -12.32 15.15 -8.23
C GLU A 56 -13.27 14.04 -7.72
N TYR A 57 -14.33 13.76 -8.46
CA TYR A 57 -15.22 12.64 -8.14
C TYR A 57 -14.47 11.31 -8.25
N LEU A 58 -14.77 10.36 -7.34
CA LEU A 58 -14.10 9.07 -7.27
C LEU A 58 -14.04 8.36 -8.62
N GLU A 59 -15.17 8.24 -9.32
CA GLU A 59 -15.23 7.56 -10.62
C GLU A 59 -14.29 8.17 -11.66
N GLN A 60 -14.24 9.51 -11.75
CA GLN A 60 -13.37 10.22 -12.69
C GLN A 60 -11.90 9.97 -12.36
N ARG A 61 -11.56 9.96 -11.07
CA ARG A 61 -10.20 9.67 -10.60
C ARG A 61 -9.79 8.25 -10.90
N LEU A 62 -10.68 7.27 -10.68
CA LEU A 62 -10.39 5.86 -11.01
C LEU A 62 -10.21 5.66 -12.51
N ASP A 63 -11.07 6.27 -13.34
CA ASP A 63 -10.94 6.23 -14.80
C ASP A 63 -9.62 6.87 -15.27
N ARG A 64 -9.21 8.00 -14.67
CA ARG A 64 -7.93 8.65 -14.96
C ARG A 64 -6.75 7.74 -14.62
N LEU A 65 -6.75 7.11 -13.44
CA LEU A 65 -5.70 6.14 -13.05
C LEU A 65 -5.58 4.96 -14.02
N VAL A 66 -6.72 4.40 -14.45
CA VAL A 66 -6.73 3.32 -15.44
C VAL A 66 -6.15 3.81 -16.77
N CYS A 67 -6.56 5.01 -17.24
CA CYS A 67 -6.00 5.64 -18.43
C CYS A 67 -4.49 5.84 -18.35
N GLU A 68 -3.99 6.42 -17.26
CA GLU A 68 -2.57 6.67 -17.03
C GLU A 68 -1.77 5.36 -17.00
N THR A 69 -2.30 4.32 -16.34
CA THR A 69 -1.64 3.02 -16.25
C THR A 69 -1.60 2.30 -17.60
N LEU A 70 -2.68 2.34 -18.37
CA LEU A 70 -2.74 1.68 -19.69
C LEU A 70 -2.00 2.50 -20.76
N GLY A 71 -1.95 3.83 -20.64
CA GLY A 71 -1.39 4.74 -21.63
C GLY A 71 -2.11 4.62 -22.97
N ASP A 72 -1.38 4.84 -24.08
CA ASP A 72 -1.93 4.75 -25.44
C ASP A 72 -2.31 3.31 -25.85
N SER A 73 -1.92 2.31 -25.07
CA SER A 73 -2.28 0.91 -25.31
C SER A 73 -3.65 0.57 -24.76
N ARG A 74 -4.70 1.25 -25.26
CA ARG A 74 -6.10 0.81 -25.13
C ARG A 74 -6.33 -0.46 -25.99
N GLN A 75 -5.45 -1.45 -25.81
CA GLN A 75 -5.68 -2.79 -26.34
C GLN A 75 -6.90 -3.36 -25.63
N ALA A 76 -7.64 -4.22 -26.33
CA ALA A 76 -8.75 -4.95 -25.74
C ALA A 76 -8.31 -5.53 -24.37
N LEU A 77 -9.16 -5.35 -23.36
CA LEU A 77 -8.91 -5.84 -22.00
C LEU A 77 -9.61 -7.18 -21.74
N ASP A 78 -10.04 -7.86 -22.81
CA ASP A 78 -10.70 -9.16 -22.79
C ASP A 78 -9.80 -10.33 -22.34
N ASP A 79 -8.49 -10.09 -22.19
CA ASP A 79 -7.51 -11.00 -21.59
C ASP A 79 -6.96 -10.50 -20.22
N CYS A 80 -7.53 -9.42 -19.71
CA CYS A 80 -7.09 -8.76 -18.49
C CYS A 80 -8.13 -8.93 -17.37
N LEU A 81 -7.65 -9.34 -16.18
CA LEU A 81 -8.46 -9.35 -14.96
C LEU A 81 -8.29 -8.00 -14.24
N LEU A 82 -9.39 -7.45 -13.72
CA LEU A 82 -9.38 -6.32 -12.78
C LEU A 82 -9.49 -6.81 -11.33
N ILE A 83 -8.56 -6.39 -10.48
CA ILE A 83 -8.65 -6.56 -9.01
C ILE A 83 -8.83 -5.18 -8.40
N VAL A 84 -9.97 -4.93 -7.76
CA VAL A 84 -10.22 -3.71 -6.99
C VAL A 84 -9.91 -3.98 -5.52
N ALA A 85 -8.98 -3.23 -4.94
CA ALA A 85 -8.52 -3.40 -3.56
C ALA A 85 -8.79 -2.13 -2.73
N SER A 86 -9.68 -2.22 -1.77
CA SER A 86 -10.03 -1.10 -0.88
C SER A 86 -10.65 -1.64 0.40
N THR A 87 -10.57 -0.91 1.50
CA THR A 87 -11.29 -1.24 2.74
C THR A 87 -12.68 -0.62 2.77
N GLY A 88 -12.81 0.58 2.24
CA GLY A 88 -14.03 1.38 2.30
C GLY A 88 -14.82 1.45 1.00
N LEU A 89 -14.20 1.15 -0.14
CA LEU A 89 -14.82 1.35 -1.47
C LEU A 89 -15.39 2.79 -1.59
N ASP A 90 -16.67 2.92 -1.88
CA ASP A 90 -17.41 4.17 -2.01
C ASP A 90 -17.99 4.69 -0.67
N ILE A 91 -17.38 4.33 0.47
CA ILE A 91 -17.87 4.65 1.81
C ILE A 91 -18.14 6.16 1.99
N ALA A 92 -17.35 7.03 1.38
CA ALA A 92 -17.57 8.47 1.46
C ALA A 92 -18.90 8.90 0.81
N ALA A 93 -19.32 8.27 -0.28
CA ALA A 93 -20.63 8.51 -0.89
C ALA A 93 -21.75 7.97 -0.01
N LEU A 94 -21.57 6.78 0.58
CA LEU A 94 -22.50 6.21 1.55
C LEU A 94 -22.66 7.11 2.78
N GLU A 95 -21.58 7.61 3.35
CA GLU A 95 -21.58 8.54 4.48
C GLU A 95 -22.35 9.83 4.15
N ALA A 96 -22.16 10.38 2.95
CA ALA A 96 -22.88 11.56 2.49
C ALA A 96 -24.39 11.31 2.35
N GLN A 97 -24.80 10.15 1.82
CA GLN A 97 -26.21 9.77 1.71
C GLN A 97 -26.84 9.56 3.06
N VAL A 98 -26.17 8.82 3.95
CA VAL A 98 -26.65 8.57 5.32
C VAL A 98 -26.81 9.88 6.08
N GLY A 99 -25.88 10.83 5.90
CA GLY A 99 -25.97 12.17 6.49
C GLY A 99 -27.13 12.99 5.92
N ALA A 100 -27.35 12.97 4.61
CA ALA A 100 -28.46 13.66 3.96
C ALA A 100 -29.84 13.12 4.41
N ASP A 101 -29.94 11.79 4.57
CA ASP A 101 -31.17 11.11 4.99
C ASP A 101 -31.37 11.04 6.51
N GLN A 102 -30.44 11.63 7.29
CA GLN A 102 -30.41 11.61 8.75
C GLN A 102 -30.44 10.20 9.36
N GLY A 103 -29.89 9.21 8.66
CA GLY A 103 -29.76 7.85 9.13
C GLY A 103 -29.56 6.82 8.03
N PHE A 104 -29.09 5.64 8.42
CA PHE A 104 -28.89 4.51 7.51
C PHE A 104 -30.24 3.88 7.14
N ARG A 105 -30.40 3.59 5.84
CA ARG A 105 -31.52 2.82 5.27
C ARG A 105 -31.03 1.62 4.48
N HIS A 106 -31.85 0.60 4.33
CA HIS A 106 -31.49 -0.61 3.61
C HIS A 106 -31.10 -0.35 2.14
N GLU A 107 -31.75 0.59 1.48
CA GLU A 107 -31.45 1.01 0.10
C GLU A 107 -30.08 1.64 -0.07
N HIS A 108 -29.40 2.04 1.02
CA HIS A 108 -28.00 2.49 0.97
C HIS A 108 -27.01 1.33 0.82
N SER A 109 -27.46 0.09 1.06
CA SER A 109 -26.60 -1.08 0.93
C SER A 109 -26.32 -1.37 -0.54
N THR A 110 -25.05 -1.40 -0.92
CA THR A 110 -24.58 -1.83 -2.24
C THR A 110 -23.79 -3.13 -2.11
N PRO A 111 -23.85 -4.03 -3.12
CA PRO A 111 -22.98 -5.20 -3.14
C PRO A 111 -21.50 -4.79 -3.14
N LEU A 112 -20.64 -5.55 -2.43
CA LEU A 112 -19.20 -5.28 -2.37
C LEU A 112 -18.51 -5.30 -3.73
N ASP A 113 -19.08 -6.00 -4.71
CA ASP A 113 -18.57 -6.12 -6.07
C ASP A 113 -19.21 -5.13 -7.06
N ALA A 114 -20.10 -4.24 -6.61
CA ALA A 114 -20.78 -3.29 -7.48
C ALA A 114 -19.80 -2.43 -8.29
N LEU A 115 -18.84 -1.81 -7.61
CA LEU A 115 -17.83 -0.97 -8.26
C LEU A 115 -16.93 -1.75 -9.23
N SER A 116 -16.45 -2.93 -8.83
CA SER A 116 -15.61 -3.75 -9.71
C SER A 116 -16.38 -4.23 -10.94
N SER A 117 -17.66 -4.58 -10.78
CA SER A 117 -18.55 -4.97 -11.88
C SER A 117 -18.81 -3.81 -12.84
N GLU A 118 -19.03 -2.61 -12.33
CA GLU A 118 -19.22 -1.40 -13.14
C GLU A 118 -17.96 -1.06 -13.94
N LEU A 119 -16.79 -1.03 -13.28
CA LEU A 119 -15.52 -0.79 -13.95
C LEU A 119 -15.21 -1.86 -15.00
N ARG A 120 -15.52 -3.14 -14.71
CA ARG A 120 -15.40 -4.24 -15.69
C ARG A 120 -16.20 -3.94 -16.96
N GLN A 121 -17.46 -3.58 -16.81
CA GLN A 121 -18.33 -3.29 -17.95
C GLN A 121 -17.88 -2.05 -18.72
N ARG A 122 -17.52 -0.97 -18.01
CA ARG A 122 -17.08 0.31 -18.59
C ARG A 122 -15.81 0.17 -19.41
N TRP A 123 -14.85 -0.63 -18.93
CA TRP A 123 -13.53 -0.78 -19.55
C TRP A 123 -13.39 -2.05 -20.41
N GLY A 124 -14.29 -3.02 -20.31
CA GLY A 124 -14.25 -4.27 -21.05
C GLY A 124 -13.23 -5.28 -20.53
N PHE A 125 -12.98 -5.31 -19.21
CA PHE A 125 -12.15 -6.35 -18.60
C PHE A 125 -12.79 -7.73 -18.72
N ALA A 126 -11.95 -8.78 -18.89
CA ALA A 126 -12.42 -10.17 -18.96
C ALA A 126 -13.25 -10.53 -17.74
N GLU A 127 -12.67 -10.30 -16.57
CA GLU A 127 -13.26 -10.53 -15.26
C GLU A 127 -12.89 -9.40 -14.29
N ALA A 128 -13.64 -9.27 -13.20
CA ALA A 128 -13.29 -8.38 -12.07
C ALA A 128 -13.73 -8.97 -10.74
N PHE A 129 -13.00 -8.66 -9.69
CA PHE A 129 -13.43 -8.91 -8.32
C PHE A 129 -12.87 -7.86 -7.35
N THR A 130 -13.56 -7.72 -6.23
CA THR A 130 -13.15 -6.85 -5.13
C THR A 130 -12.40 -7.66 -4.08
N LEU A 131 -11.33 -7.08 -3.54
CA LEU A 131 -10.50 -7.67 -2.51
C LEU A 131 -10.45 -6.74 -1.30
N ASN A 132 -10.97 -7.22 -0.16
CA ASN A 132 -10.88 -6.54 1.12
C ASN A 132 -10.28 -7.48 2.17
N THR A 133 -9.01 -7.25 2.47
CA THR A 133 -8.25 -7.92 3.54
C THR A 133 -7.60 -6.88 4.45
N ALA A 134 -8.38 -5.85 4.81
CA ALA A 134 -7.93 -4.69 5.57
C ALA A 134 -6.68 -4.02 4.93
N CYS A 135 -5.70 -3.61 5.73
CA CYS A 135 -4.50 -2.89 5.23
C CYS A 135 -3.62 -3.72 4.28
N THR A 136 -3.90 -5.02 4.09
CA THR A 136 -3.17 -5.87 3.13
C THR A 136 -3.87 -6.03 1.78
N SER A 137 -5.02 -5.38 1.56
CA SER A 137 -5.85 -5.60 0.37
C SER A 137 -5.07 -5.47 -0.93
N ALA A 138 -4.36 -4.36 -1.13
CA ALA A 138 -3.58 -4.15 -2.35
C ALA A 138 -2.33 -5.03 -2.44
N ALA A 139 -1.68 -5.35 -1.32
CA ALA A 139 -0.57 -6.29 -1.30
C ALA A 139 -1.03 -7.70 -1.72
N ASN A 140 -2.19 -8.13 -1.23
CA ASN A 140 -2.83 -9.37 -1.66
C ASN A 140 -3.27 -9.30 -3.14
N GLY A 141 -3.75 -8.13 -3.61
CA GLY A 141 -4.02 -7.90 -5.02
C GLY A 141 -2.81 -8.16 -5.91
N LEU A 142 -1.62 -7.67 -5.50
CA LEU A 142 -0.36 -7.93 -6.19
C LEU A 142 0.03 -9.41 -6.14
N ILE A 143 -0.08 -10.07 -4.96
CA ILE A 143 0.26 -11.51 -4.80
C ILE A 143 -0.65 -12.39 -5.66
N TYR A 144 -1.96 -12.18 -5.60
CA TYR A 144 -2.93 -12.99 -6.34
C TYR A 144 -2.86 -12.70 -7.83
N GLY A 145 -2.76 -11.41 -8.21
CA GLY A 145 -2.58 -11.01 -9.59
C GLY A 145 -1.35 -11.64 -10.23
N ALA A 146 -0.21 -11.61 -9.53
CA ALA A 146 1.02 -12.24 -10.00
C ALA A 146 0.89 -13.77 -10.13
N ARG A 147 0.21 -14.44 -9.20
CA ARG A 147 -0.03 -15.89 -9.30
C ARG A 147 -0.92 -16.25 -10.48
N LEU A 148 -1.97 -15.48 -10.73
CA LEU A 148 -2.89 -15.67 -11.84
C LEU A 148 -2.20 -15.45 -13.20
N VAL A 149 -1.31 -14.46 -13.30
CA VAL A 149 -0.48 -14.24 -14.48
C VAL A 149 0.56 -15.36 -14.64
N ALA A 150 1.28 -15.72 -13.57
CA ALA A 150 2.31 -16.75 -13.60
C ALA A 150 1.76 -18.15 -13.93
N SER A 151 0.50 -18.43 -13.57
CA SER A 151 -0.19 -19.69 -13.92
C SER A 151 -0.74 -19.72 -15.37
N GLY A 152 -0.71 -18.58 -16.06
CA GLY A 152 -1.29 -18.44 -17.41
C GLY A 152 -2.83 -18.36 -17.45
N GLN A 153 -3.47 -18.21 -16.27
CA GLN A 153 -4.93 -18.09 -16.19
C GLN A 153 -5.42 -16.75 -16.78
N PHE A 154 -4.64 -15.69 -16.60
CA PHE A 154 -4.82 -14.41 -17.27
C PHE A 154 -3.49 -13.96 -17.87
N LYS A 155 -3.52 -13.31 -19.03
CA LYS A 155 -2.31 -12.74 -19.63
C LYS A 155 -1.85 -11.50 -18.86
N ARG A 156 -2.81 -10.71 -18.40
CA ARG A 156 -2.59 -9.45 -17.66
C ARG A 156 -3.53 -9.36 -16.46
N VAL A 157 -3.09 -8.67 -15.44
CA VAL A 157 -3.93 -8.29 -14.30
C VAL A 157 -3.73 -6.82 -14.01
N LEU A 158 -4.80 -6.05 -13.92
CA LEU A 158 -4.80 -4.69 -13.43
C LEU A 158 -5.20 -4.71 -11.95
N VAL A 159 -4.33 -4.22 -11.09
CA VAL A 159 -4.65 -4.01 -9.66
C VAL A 159 -4.94 -2.53 -9.48
N LEU A 160 -6.16 -2.20 -9.10
CA LEU A 160 -6.64 -0.86 -8.78
C LEU A 160 -6.90 -0.79 -7.28
N ALA A 161 -6.20 0.10 -6.58
CA ALA A 161 -6.32 0.23 -5.13
C ALA A 161 -6.53 1.70 -4.74
N PHE A 162 -7.44 1.95 -3.83
CA PHE A 162 -7.71 3.29 -3.35
C PHE A 162 -8.32 3.30 -1.96
N GLU A 163 -8.14 4.43 -1.28
CA GLU A 163 -8.88 4.78 -0.06
C GLU A 163 -9.22 6.26 -0.08
N THR A 164 -10.48 6.54 0.18
CA THR A 164 -11.03 7.88 0.32
C THR A 164 -11.08 8.30 1.79
N PRO A 165 -11.09 9.61 2.10
CA PRO A 165 -11.36 10.08 3.45
C PRO A 165 -12.70 9.53 3.95
N SER A 166 -12.72 8.93 5.14
CA SER A 166 -13.90 8.29 5.74
C SER A 166 -14.03 8.64 7.21
N ALA A 167 -15.19 9.14 7.59
CA ALA A 167 -15.53 9.40 8.99
C ALA A 167 -15.60 8.10 9.78
N LEU A 168 -16.14 7.02 9.19
CA LEU A 168 -16.20 5.71 9.82
C LEU A 168 -14.80 5.18 10.17
N ALA A 169 -13.86 5.26 9.23
CA ALA A 169 -12.48 4.84 9.47
C ALA A 169 -11.82 5.72 10.54
N MET A 170 -11.96 7.05 10.44
CA MET A 170 -11.38 7.96 11.42
C MET A 170 -11.93 7.75 12.82
N GLN A 171 -13.25 7.57 12.96
CA GLN A 171 -13.88 7.28 14.25
C GLN A 171 -13.47 5.91 14.80
N GLY A 172 -13.41 4.89 13.94
CA GLY A 172 -13.01 3.54 14.33
C GLY A 172 -11.60 3.49 14.89
N PHE A 173 -10.63 4.07 14.18
CA PHE A 173 -9.25 4.16 14.67
C PHE A 173 -9.09 5.11 15.86
N GLY A 174 -9.87 6.19 15.91
CA GLY A 174 -9.91 7.11 17.05
C GLY A 174 -10.46 6.46 18.31
N ALA A 175 -11.53 5.64 18.20
CA ALA A 175 -12.12 4.92 19.32
C ALA A 175 -11.20 3.85 19.91
N LEU A 176 -10.24 3.35 19.12
CA LEU A 176 -9.17 2.44 19.55
C LEU A 176 -7.91 3.16 20.04
N ASP A 177 -7.93 4.49 20.09
CA ASP A 177 -6.80 5.35 20.48
C ASP A 177 -5.54 5.10 19.61
N LEU A 178 -5.73 4.85 18.31
CA LEU A 178 -4.66 4.53 17.37
C LEU A 178 -4.23 5.70 16.49
N THR A 179 -5.01 6.80 16.46
CA THR A 179 -4.68 7.98 15.65
C THR A 179 -3.79 8.95 16.41
N SER A 180 -2.74 9.47 15.75
CA SER A 180 -1.83 10.45 16.33
C SER A 180 -2.53 11.78 16.59
N PRO A 181 -2.57 12.27 17.84
CA PRO A 181 -3.09 13.61 18.13
C PRO A 181 -2.11 14.72 17.72
N SER A 182 -0.82 14.44 17.69
CA SER A 182 0.21 15.42 17.35
C SER A 182 0.45 15.57 15.85
N GLY A 183 0.04 14.59 15.03
CA GLY A 183 0.35 14.52 13.61
C GLY A 183 1.81 14.20 13.29
N ARG A 184 2.62 13.91 14.29
CA ARG A 184 4.02 13.51 14.10
C ARG A 184 4.10 12.03 13.75
N TYR A 185 4.07 11.70 12.49
CA TYR A 185 4.10 10.32 12.06
C TYR A 185 5.54 9.78 12.08
N ARG A 186 5.93 9.14 13.19
CA ARG A 186 7.29 8.62 13.45
C ARG A 186 7.27 7.14 13.84
N PRO A 187 7.09 6.20 12.90
CA PRO A 187 7.14 4.76 13.19
C PRO A 187 8.44 4.37 13.88
N PHE A 188 8.35 3.49 14.86
CA PHE A 188 9.47 2.98 15.69
C PHE A 188 10.13 4.02 16.61
N HIS A 189 9.70 5.26 16.63
CA HIS A 189 10.21 6.24 17.58
C HIS A 189 9.71 5.92 19.02
N PRO A 190 10.52 6.13 20.06
CA PRO A 190 10.07 5.91 21.44
C PRO A 190 8.82 6.72 21.83
N GLU A 191 8.74 7.97 21.37
CA GLU A 191 7.60 8.87 21.60
C GLU A 191 6.57 8.84 20.46
N ARG A 192 6.41 7.71 19.75
CA ARG A 192 5.35 7.55 18.77
C ARG A 192 3.99 7.58 19.45
N ASP A 193 3.03 8.28 18.86
CA ASP A 193 1.73 8.55 19.46
C ASP A 193 0.54 8.11 18.58
N GLY A 194 0.80 7.27 17.57
CA GLY A 194 -0.22 6.72 16.71
C GLY A 194 -0.03 7.02 15.22
N LEU A 195 -0.92 6.50 14.42
CA LEU A 195 -0.91 6.64 12.97
C LEU A 195 -1.58 7.96 12.52
N VAL A 196 -1.19 8.43 11.35
CA VAL A 196 -1.91 9.46 10.60
C VAL A 196 -2.52 8.78 9.37
N LEU A 197 -3.84 8.83 9.24
CA LEU A 197 -4.51 8.29 8.05
C LEU A 197 -4.18 9.12 6.81
N GLY A 198 -4.25 8.47 5.64
CA GLY A 198 -3.98 9.12 4.36
C GLY A 198 -4.87 8.62 3.25
N GLU A 199 -5.03 9.46 2.25
CA GLU A 199 -5.74 9.21 1.01
C GLU A 199 -4.75 8.82 -0.09
N ALA A 200 -5.04 7.76 -0.84
CA ALA A 200 -4.27 7.40 -2.03
C ALA A 200 -5.10 6.62 -3.03
N TYR A 201 -4.71 6.77 -4.29
CA TYR A 201 -5.25 6.05 -5.44
C TYR A 201 -4.08 5.52 -6.25
N ALA A 202 -4.05 4.22 -6.47
CA ALA A 202 -2.94 3.55 -7.12
C ALA A 202 -3.44 2.49 -8.11
N CYS A 203 -2.75 2.35 -9.23
CA CYS A 203 -3.09 1.37 -10.25
C CYS A 203 -1.80 0.77 -10.80
N ALA A 204 -1.78 -0.55 -11.04
CA ALA A 204 -0.64 -1.22 -11.67
C ALA A 204 -1.07 -2.33 -12.61
N LEU A 205 -0.39 -2.43 -13.76
CA LEU A 205 -0.57 -3.50 -14.73
C LEU A 205 0.51 -4.56 -14.54
N LEU A 206 0.08 -5.80 -14.35
CA LEU A 206 0.93 -6.98 -14.19
C LEU A 206 0.92 -7.82 -15.46
N GLY A 207 2.08 -8.39 -15.84
CA GLY A 207 2.22 -9.31 -16.95
C GLY A 207 3.53 -10.10 -16.90
N LEU A 208 3.62 -11.21 -17.65
CA LEU A 208 4.87 -12.00 -17.76
C LEU A 208 5.94 -11.26 -18.54
N GLU A 209 5.53 -10.56 -19.59
CA GLU A 209 6.44 -9.76 -20.39
C GLU A 209 6.75 -8.43 -19.69
N PRO A 210 7.96 -7.92 -19.78
CA PRO A 210 8.35 -6.70 -19.07
C PRO A 210 7.62 -5.45 -19.58
N GLY A 211 7.15 -5.47 -20.82
CA GLY A 211 6.66 -4.25 -21.48
C GLY A 211 7.79 -3.28 -21.84
N PRO A 212 7.48 -2.08 -22.34
CA PRO A 212 8.50 -1.15 -22.86
C PRO A 212 9.34 -0.47 -21.77
N ALA A 213 8.80 -0.31 -20.56
CA ALA A 213 9.47 0.38 -19.44
C ALA A 213 8.97 -0.15 -18.08
N PRO A 214 9.27 -1.41 -17.74
CA PRO A 214 8.75 -2.02 -16.53
C PRO A 214 9.25 -1.27 -15.28
N LEU A 215 8.38 -1.18 -14.26
CA LEU A 215 8.70 -0.53 -12.99
C LEU A 215 9.51 -1.46 -12.09
N ALA A 216 9.06 -2.70 -11.96
CA ALA A 216 9.67 -3.68 -11.08
C ALA A 216 9.37 -5.11 -11.53
N ARG A 217 10.13 -6.06 -10.99
CA ARG A 217 9.86 -7.49 -11.01
C ARG A 217 9.32 -7.90 -9.65
N LEU A 218 8.12 -8.47 -9.61
CA LEU A 218 7.59 -9.15 -8.44
C LEU A 218 8.07 -10.61 -8.49
N LEU A 219 8.99 -10.94 -7.59
CA LEU A 219 9.68 -12.25 -7.55
C LEU A 219 8.90 -13.28 -6.75
N GLY A 220 8.16 -12.82 -5.74
CA GLY A 220 7.35 -13.66 -4.88
C GLY A 220 6.57 -12.85 -3.86
N GLY A 221 5.71 -13.54 -3.14
CA GLY A 221 4.97 -12.97 -2.04
C GLY A 221 4.14 -14.02 -1.32
N PHE A 222 3.84 -13.73 -0.08
CA PHE A 222 3.03 -14.62 0.76
C PHE A 222 2.13 -13.81 1.68
N SER A 223 0.97 -14.37 1.95
CA SER A 223 -0.01 -13.80 2.88
C SER A 223 -0.55 -14.91 3.77
N ALA A 224 -0.71 -14.59 5.05
CA ALA A 224 -1.30 -15.46 6.05
C ALA A 224 -2.07 -14.64 7.09
N CYS A 225 -2.99 -15.31 7.77
CA CYS A 225 -3.78 -14.70 8.83
C CYS A 225 -3.26 -15.11 10.20
N ASP A 226 -2.98 -14.13 11.08
CA ASP A 226 -2.83 -14.32 12.51
C ASP A 226 -4.22 -14.33 13.15
N THR A 227 -4.63 -15.47 13.67
CA THR A 227 -5.96 -15.62 14.28
C THR A 227 -5.95 -15.40 15.80
N SER A 228 -4.87 -14.86 16.34
CA SER A 228 -4.72 -14.66 17.81
C SER A 228 -5.57 -13.50 18.35
N SER A 229 -5.87 -12.51 17.51
CA SER A 229 -6.67 -11.33 17.89
C SER A 229 -7.40 -10.73 16.67
N LEU A 230 -8.51 -10.04 16.91
CA LEU A 230 -9.24 -9.33 15.85
C LEU A 230 -8.60 -7.98 15.48
N THR A 231 -7.99 -7.29 16.43
CA THR A 231 -7.45 -5.94 16.25
C THR A 231 -5.99 -5.82 16.63
N GLY A 232 -5.47 -6.80 17.37
CA GLY A 232 -4.07 -6.86 17.80
C GLY A 232 -3.21 -7.73 16.90
N THR A 233 -1.93 -7.76 17.21
CA THR A 233 -0.95 -8.69 16.65
C THR A 233 -0.15 -9.31 17.80
N ARG A 234 0.46 -10.47 17.58
CA ARG A 234 1.33 -11.07 18.60
C ARG A 234 2.57 -10.22 18.78
N GLU A 235 2.80 -9.80 20.02
CA GLU A 235 3.93 -8.98 20.38
C GLU A 235 5.28 -9.65 20.07
N ASP A 236 5.34 -10.99 20.12
CA ASP A 236 6.54 -11.78 19.78
C ASP A 236 6.97 -11.70 18.31
N GLY A 237 6.13 -11.16 17.42
CA GLY A 237 6.40 -11.02 15.99
C GLY A 237 6.48 -12.32 15.21
N SER A 238 6.09 -13.47 15.80
CA SER A 238 6.23 -14.80 15.19
C SER A 238 5.47 -14.96 13.88
N HIS A 239 4.29 -14.30 13.74
CA HIS A 239 3.53 -14.29 12.49
C HIS A 239 4.19 -13.48 11.41
N ILE A 240 4.81 -12.37 11.77
CA ILE A 240 5.55 -11.47 10.88
C ILE A 240 6.76 -12.21 10.31
N ASP A 241 7.57 -12.84 11.18
CA ASP A 241 8.68 -13.72 10.77
C ASP A 241 8.21 -14.82 9.80
N THR A 242 7.12 -15.49 10.15
CA THR A 242 6.54 -16.58 9.33
C THR A 242 6.18 -16.11 7.92
N VAL A 243 5.53 -14.97 7.78
CA VAL A 243 5.09 -14.42 6.48
C VAL A 243 6.29 -13.98 5.65
N MET A 244 7.28 -13.31 6.26
CA MET A 244 8.51 -12.90 5.58
C MET A 244 9.29 -14.11 5.05
N ARG A 245 9.52 -15.15 5.87
CA ARG A 245 10.18 -16.39 5.43
C ARG A 245 9.42 -17.09 4.30
N ALA A 246 8.09 -17.12 4.38
CA ALA A 246 7.28 -17.72 3.33
C ALA A 246 7.33 -16.92 2.02
N ALA A 247 7.38 -15.60 2.08
CA ALA A 247 7.56 -14.75 0.91
C ALA A 247 8.92 -14.99 0.23
N LEU A 248 10.02 -15.07 1.02
CA LEU A 248 11.35 -15.42 0.51
C LEU A 248 11.36 -16.80 -0.17
N ARG A 249 10.80 -17.82 0.48
CA ARG A 249 10.67 -19.15 -0.12
C ARG A 249 9.89 -19.12 -1.45
N SER A 250 8.80 -18.35 -1.51
CA SER A 250 8.01 -18.25 -2.74
C SER A 250 8.77 -17.56 -3.87
N ALA A 251 9.68 -16.65 -3.53
CA ALA A 251 10.57 -15.96 -4.46
C ALA A 251 11.81 -16.79 -4.84
N GLY A 252 12.10 -17.89 -4.12
CA GLY A 252 13.35 -18.65 -4.28
C GLY A 252 14.57 -17.82 -3.90
N ARG A 253 14.46 -17.02 -2.84
CA ARG A 253 15.51 -16.12 -2.37
C ARG A 253 15.92 -16.45 -0.94
N GLU A 254 17.22 -16.27 -0.68
CA GLU A 254 17.78 -16.41 0.65
C GLU A 254 17.70 -15.10 1.42
N LEU A 255 17.69 -15.19 2.74
CA LEU A 255 17.62 -14.05 3.63
C LEU A 255 18.78 -13.07 3.42
N SER A 256 19.99 -13.59 3.19
CA SER A 256 21.21 -12.82 2.99
C SER A 256 21.25 -12.03 1.67
N GLU A 257 20.31 -12.28 0.76
CA GLU A 257 20.20 -11.52 -0.50
C GLU A 257 19.37 -10.24 -0.33
N ILE A 258 18.64 -10.06 0.81
CA ILE A 258 17.79 -8.88 1.01
C ILE A 258 18.65 -7.67 1.37
N ASP A 259 18.61 -6.67 0.52
CA ASP A 259 19.32 -5.40 0.70
C ASP A 259 18.51 -4.38 1.50
N LEU A 260 17.18 -4.36 1.29
CA LEU A 260 16.27 -3.36 1.83
C LEU A 260 14.94 -3.97 2.28
N VAL A 261 14.50 -3.63 3.49
CA VAL A 261 13.14 -3.94 3.96
C VAL A 261 12.32 -2.67 4.12
N LYS A 262 11.20 -2.61 3.39
CA LYS A 262 10.15 -1.63 3.63
C LYS A 262 9.25 -2.16 4.74
N LEU A 263 9.32 -1.54 5.90
CA LEU A 263 8.53 -1.87 7.08
C LEU A 263 7.07 -1.45 6.92
N HIS A 264 6.16 -2.11 7.62
CA HIS A 264 4.77 -1.64 7.70
C HIS A 264 4.70 -0.33 8.47
N GLY A 265 5.26 -0.26 9.69
CA GLY A 265 5.55 0.97 10.43
C GLY A 265 4.36 1.90 10.60
N THR A 266 3.44 1.58 11.51
CA THR A 266 2.23 2.38 11.73
C THR A 266 2.38 3.47 12.80
N ALA A 267 3.49 3.50 13.53
CA ALA A 267 3.69 4.33 14.72
C ALA A 267 2.70 4.02 15.86
N THR A 268 1.99 2.90 15.79
CA THR A 268 1.24 2.36 16.94
C THR A 268 2.14 1.44 17.74
N THR A 269 2.00 1.46 19.07
CA THR A 269 2.88 0.70 19.96
C THR A 269 2.86 -0.80 19.64
N ALA A 270 1.68 -1.39 19.48
CA ALA A 270 1.53 -2.83 19.28
C ALA A 270 2.17 -3.29 17.95
N ASN A 271 1.89 -2.59 16.84
CA ASN A 271 2.47 -2.98 15.55
C ASN A 271 3.99 -2.84 15.54
N ASP A 272 4.49 -1.68 15.99
CA ASP A 272 5.92 -1.39 15.86
C ASP A 272 6.77 -2.31 16.76
N ILE A 273 6.26 -2.72 17.93
CA ILE A 273 6.92 -3.72 18.77
C ILE A 273 6.90 -5.09 18.10
N ALA A 274 5.74 -5.55 17.63
CA ALA A 274 5.61 -6.84 16.97
C ALA A 274 6.47 -6.93 15.70
N GLU A 275 6.47 -5.87 14.87
CA GLU A 275 7.30 -5.82 13.69
C GLU A 275 8.79 -5.79 14.04
N SER A 276 9.19 -5.04 15.06
CA SER A 276 10.57 -5.03 15.56
C SER A 276 11.02 -6.41 16.02
N ASN A 277 10.19 -7.12 16.80
CA ASN A 277 10.49 -8.47 17.27
C ASN A 277 10.56 -9.47 16.10
N GLY A 278 9.66 -9.38 15.11
CA GLY A 278 9.70 -10.21 13.91
C GLY A 278 10.96 -9.96 13.06
N MET A 279 11.38 -8.70 12.93
CA MET A 279 12.62 -8.34 12.23
C MET A 279 13.86 -8.89 12.94
N HIS A 280 13.95 -8.74 14.27
CA HIS A 280 15.06 -9.32 15.04
C HIS A 280 15.06 -10.86 15.00
N SER A 281 13.89 -11.50 15.06
CA SER A 281 13.77 -12.96 14.92
C SER A 281 14.27 -13.45 13.57
N LEU A 282 13.99 -12.70 12.50
CA LEU A 282 14.37 -13.10 11.14
C LEU A 282 15.83 -12.83 10.83
N PHE A 283 16.31 -11.61 11.10
CA PHE A 283 17.62 -11.13 10.64
C PHE A 283 18.71 -11.16 11.70
N GLY A 284 18.35 -11.18 13.00
CA GLY A 284 19.32 -11.11 14.09
C GLY A 284 20.22 -9.87 13.96
N ASP A 285 21.55 -10.09 14.00
CA ASP A 285 22.55 -9.04 13.84
C ASP A 285 22.80 -8.64 12.37
N ALA A 286 22.29 -9.43 11.39
CA ALA A 286 22.47 -9.17 9.95
C ALA A 286 21.31 -8.35 9.37
N MET A 287 20.91 -7.28 10.07
CA MET A 287 19.79 -6.44 9.68
C MET A 287 20.08 -5.72 8.35
N PRO A 288 19.21 -5.84 7.33
CA PRO A 288 19.34 -5.08 6.08
C PRO A 288 19.03 -3.59 6.32
N THR A 289 19.12 -2.78 5.26
CA THR A 289 18.63 -1.40 5.33
C THR A 289 17.13 -1.37 5.56
N LEU A 290 16.66 -0.52 6.50
CA LEU A 290 15.26 -0.44 6.89
C LEU A 290 14.65 0.93 6.57
N CYS A 291 13.42 0.94 6.03
CA CYS A 291 12.65 2.15 5.81
C CYS A 291 11.16 1.99 6.10
N ALA A 292 10.50 3.10 6.41
CA ALA A 292 9.06 3.22 6.51
C ALA A 292 8.57 4.38 5.63
N LEU A 293 7.51 4.18 4.84
CA LEU A 293 7.00 5.17 3.88
C LEU A 293 5.76 5.92 4.36
N LYS A 294 5.09 5.41 5.38
CA LYS A 294 3.87 6.05 5.92
C LYS A 294 4.07 7.48 6.44
N PRO A 295 5.27 7.92 6.90
CA PRO A 295 5.48 9.33 7.21
C PRO A 295 5.24 10.30 6.06
N TRP A 296 5.26 9.82 4.81
CA TRP A 296 5.05 10.62 3.59
C TRP A 296 3.68 10.42 2.96
N LEU A 297 3.06 9.24 3.12
CA LEU A 297 1.77 8.92 2.50
C LEU A 297 0.60 8.98 3.49
N GLY A 298 0.88 8.91 4.79
CA GLY A 298 -0.11 8.49 5.76
C GLY A 298 -0.34 6.98 5.71
N HIS A 299 -1.20 6.47 6.57
CA HIS A 299 -1.69 5.10 6.45
C HIS A 299 -2.87 5.07 5.49
N THR A 300 -2.63 4.66 4.27
CA THR A 300 -3.63 4.58 3.19
C THR A 300 -4.38 3.25 3.18
N LEU A 301 -4.58 2.67 4.36
CA LEU A 301 -5.38 1.46 4.62
C LEU A 301 -5.21 0.37 3.55
N GLY A 302 -6.30 -0.04 2.88
CA GLY A 302 -6.26 -1.09 1.85
C GLY A 302 -5.41 -0.75 0.62
N ALA A 303 -5.20 0.53 0.33
CA ALA A 303 -4.36 0.96 -0.79
C ALA A 303 -2.86 0.91 -0.49
N CYS A 304 -2.43 0.81 0.80
CA CYS A 304 -1.02 0.96 1.16
C CYS A 304 -0.10 -0.08 0.48
N GLY A 305 -0.60 -1.28 0.21
CA GLY A 305 0.16 -2.33 -0.47
C GLY A 305 0.66 -1.93 -1.85
N LEU A 306 -0.17 -1.24 -2.62
CA LEU A 306 0.17 -0.80 -3.98
C LEU A 306 0.80 0.59 -3.98
N SER A 307 0.25 1.55 -3.23
CA SER A 307 0.75 2.92 -3.19
C SER A 307 2.20 3.00 -2.70
N GLU A 308 2.51 2.31 -1.58
CA GLU A 308 3.88 2.25 -1.05
C GLU A 308 4.83 1.47 -1.97
N THR A 309 4.36 0.38 -2.60
CA THR A 309 5.18 -0.40 -3.55
C THR A 309 5.56 0.42 -4.77
N LEU A 310 4.59 1.10 -5.42
CA LEU A 310 4.86 1.94 -6.58
C LEU A 310 5.78 3.10 -6.24
N LEU A 311 5.52 3.79 -5.12
CA LEU A 311 6.34 4.90 -4.66
C LEU A 311 7.79 4.46 -4.39
N LEU A 312 7.97 3.32 -3.71
CA LEU A 312 9.28 2.76 -3.40
C LEU A 312 10.09 2.48 -4.67
N VAL A 313 9.52 1.70 -5.58
CA VAL A 313 10.25 1.28 -6.78
C VAL A 313 10.55 2.46 -7.71
N GLU A 314 9.63 3.41 -7.87
CA GLU A 314 9.87 4.58 -8.71
C GLU A 314 10.90 5.53 -8.09
N ALA A 315 10.88 5.73 -6.78
CA ALA A 315 11.89 6.54 -6.09
C ALA A 315 13.30 5.94 -6.23
N LEU A 316 13.44 4.61 -6.13
CA LEU A 316 14.71 3.91 -6.37
C LEU A 316 15.17 4.00 -7.82
N ARG A 317 14.25 3.98 -8.79
CA ARG A 317 14.57 4.18 -10.21
C ARG A 317 15.08 5.58 -10.51
N GLN A 318 14.61 6.57 -9.76
CA GLN A 318 15.04 7.97 -9.89
C GLN A 318 16.29 8.30 -9.05
N GLY A 319 16.67 7.46 -8.08
CA GLY A 319 17.86 7.66 -7.24
C GLY A 319 17.72 7.02 -5.85
N GLN A 320 18.18 7.72 -4.82
CA GLN A 320 18.14 7.23 -3.44
C GLN A 320 16.92 7.73 -2.68
N LEU A 321 16.49 6.96 -1.69
CA LEU A 321 15.48 7.33 -0.70
C LEU A 321 16.09 8.22 0.38
N PRO A 322 15.30 9.13 0.98
CA PRO A 322 15.78 9.96 2.09
C PRO A 322 15.93 9.13 3.38
N ALA A 323 16.87 9.55 4.21
CA ALA A 323 16.99 9.03 5.57
C ALA A 323 15.74 9.40 6.41
N ALA A 324 15.44 8.60 7.43
CA ALA A 324 14.50 9.01 8.45
C ALA A 324 15.14 10.09 9.34
N ASP A 325 14.47 11.22 9.52
CA ASP A 325 14.96 12.36 10.31
C ASP A 325 15.10 12.05 11.82
N TYR A 326 14.56 10.92 12.27
CA TYR A 326 14.62 10.41 13.65
C TYR A 326 15.31 9.04 13.74
N ALA A 327 16.07 8.62 12.74
CA ALA A 327 16.67 7.27 12.69
C ALA A 327 17.52 6.93 13.93
N GLY A 328 18.24 7.91 14.48
CA GLY A 328 19.08 7.69 15.67
C GLY A 328 18.31 7.45 16.97
N GLU A 329 17.01 7.68 17.00
CA GLU A 329 16.14 7.50 18.17
C GLU A 329 15.21 6.29 18.01
N ALA A 330 15.14 5.70 16.82
CA ALA A 330 14.24 4.59 16.54
C ALA A 330 14.67 3.29 17.23
N ILE A 331 13.68 2.48 17.65
CA ILE A 331 13.91 1.15 18.25
C ILE A 331 14.38 0.10 17.22
N LEU A 332 14.22 0.37 15.94
CA LEU A 332 14.84 -0.37 14.83
C LEU A 332 15.87 0.52 14.14
N PRO A 333 16.96 -0.03 13.59
CA PRO A 333 18.01 0.74 12.91
C PRO A 333 17.55 1.25 11.54
N LEU A 334 16.66 2.24 11.53
CA LEU A 334 16.24 2.90 10.30
C LEU A 334 17.42 3.56 9.60
N ALA A 335 17.37 3.70 8.28
CA ALA A 335 18.41 4.35 7.51
C ALA A 335 18.65 5.80 7.97
N ALA A 336 19.86 6.11 8.40
CA ALA A 336 20.29 7.42 8.91
C ALA A 336 20.98 8.31 7.85
N ALA A 337 21.12 7.81 6.62
CA ALA A 337 21.66 8.53 5.45
C ALA A 337 20.84 8.15 4.23
N PRO A 338 20.87 8.90 3.13
CA PRO A 338 20.22 8.50 1.88
C PRO A 338 20.67 7.11 1.45
N PHE A 339 19.75 6.27 1.03
CA PHE A 339 19.96 4.83 0.86
C PHE A 339 19.19 4.26 -0.33
N GLY A 340 19.50 3.00 -0.65
CA GLY A 340 18.82 2.22 -1.66
C GLY A 340 19.34 2.51 -3.07
N LYS A 341 19.20 1.55 -3.94
CA LYS A 341 19.49 1.60 -5.36
C LYS A 341 18.56 0.67 -6.13
N VAL A 342 18.48 0.85 -7.42
CA VAL A 342 17.56 0.13 -8.28
C VAL A 342 17.77 -1.40 -8.30
N ASP A 343 19.01 -1.85 -8.06
CA ASP A 343 19.35 -3.28 -8.06
C ASP A 343 19.08 -3.98 -6.74
N ASP A 344 18.72 -3.25 -5.68
CA ASP A 344 18.47 -3.82 -4.36
C ASP A 344 17.30 -4.82 -4.43
N LEU A 345 17.48 -5.96 -3.74
CA LEU A 345 16.42 -6.91 -3.51
C LEU A 345 15.59 -6.46 -2.31
N LEU A 346 14.32 -6.24 -2.56
CA LEU A 346 13.40 -5.60 -1.63
C LEU A 346 12.48 -6.63 -0.97
N LEU A 347 12.29 -6.52 0.34
CA LEU A 347 11.21 -7.17 1.08
C LEU A 347 10.25 -6.08 1.58
N ALA A 348 9.00 -6.10 1.13
CA ALA A 348 8.00 -5.10 1.51
C ALA A 348 6.91 -5.73 2.38
N ASN A 349 6.73 -5.21 3.58
CA ASN A 349 5.82 -5.71 4.61
C ASN A 349 4.55 -4.88 4.70
N PHE A 350 3.43 -5.59 4.87
CA PHE A 350 2.09 -5.02 5.04
C PHE A 350 1.34 -5.88 6.05
N PHE A 351 0.89 -5.27 7.15
CA PHE A 351 0.17 -5.96 8.22
C PHE A 351 -1.17 -5.25 8.46
N GLY A 352 -2.23 -6.02 8.62
CA GLY A 352 -3.58 -5.48 8.70
C GLY A 352 -4.37 -6.01 9.88
N PHE A 353 -5.34 -5.23 10.30
CA PHE A 353 -6.33 -5.68 11.26
C PHE A 353 -7.03 -6.96 10.78
N GLY A 354 -7.54 -7.76 11.72
CA GLY A 354 -8.02 -9.11 11.45
C GLY A 354 -6.88 -10.11 11.25
N GLY A 355 -5.63 -9.72 11.56
CA GLY A 355 -4.45 -10.57 11.49
C GLY A 355 -3.92 -10.82 10.08
N ASN A 356 -4.44 -10.16 9.05
CA ASN A 356 -3.95 -10.33 7.69
C ASN A 356 -2.55 -9.74 7.56
N ASN A 357 -1.57 -10.58 7.28
CA ASN A 357 -0.17 -10.20 7.09
C ASN A 357 0.29 -10.60 5.69
N ALA A 358 0.97 -9.71 5.00
CA ALA A 358 1.48 -9.94 3.65
C ALA A 358 2.91 -9.41 3.52
N SER A 359 3.77 -10.14 2.81
CA SER A 359 5.10 -9.69 2.42
C SER A 359 5.34 -9.97 0.95
N LEU A 360 5.98 -9.02 0.26
CA LEU A 360 6.34 -9.07 -1.14
C LEU A 360 7.86 -9.07 -1.29
N VAL A 361 8.38 -9.88 -2.22
CA VAL A 361 9.79 -9.82 -2.64
C VAL A 361 9.83 -9.27 -4.05
N LEU A 362 10.52 -8.17 -4.25
CA LEU A 362 10.53 -7.45 -5.52
C LEU A 362 11.88 -6.76 -5.77
N GLN A 363 12.10 -6.36 -7.01
CA GLN A 363 13.28 -5.63 -7.45
C GLN A 363 12.85 -4.57 -8.46
N ALA A 364 13.27 -3.32 -8.26
CA ALA A 364 13.02 -2.25 -9.22
C ALA A 364 13.77 -2.52 -10.54
N CYS A 365 13.15 -2.17 -11.67
CA CYS A 365 13.79 -2.24 -12.98
C CYS A 365 14.48 -0.91 -13.32
N ARG A 366 15.66 -0.95 -13.94
CA ARG A 366 16.34 0.28 -14.39
C ARG A 366 15.53 0.98 -15.49
N ALA A 367 15.50 2.30 -15.44
CA ALA A 367 14.89 3.07 -16.51
C ALA A 367 15.68 2.84 -17.83
N GLY A 368 14.99 2.39 -18.88
CA GLY A 368 15.59 2.15 -20.19
C GLY A 368 16.31 0.80 -20.37
N GLU A 369 16.44 -0.04 -19.36
CA GLU A 369 16.84 -1.43 -19.56
C GLU A 369 15.77 -2.18 -20.35
N ARG A 370 16.13 -2.68 -21.52
CA ARG A 370 15.38 -3.76 -22.18
C ARG A 370 15.88 -5.06 -21.52
N PRO A 371 15.01 -5.85 -20.95
CA PRO A 371 15.38 -7.14 -20.36
C PRO A 371 15.86 -8.13 -21.40
#